data_77a0e1b1e71008bba088f2fa4fe3405e
#
_entry.id   77a0e1b1e71008bba088f2fa4fe3405e
#
_cell.length_a   1.000
_cell.length_b   1.000
_cell.length_c   1.000
_cell.angle_alpha   90.00
_cell.angle_beta   90.00
_cell.angle_gamma   90.00
#
_symmetry.space_group_name_H-M   'P 1'
#
loop_
_entity.id
_entity.type
_entity.pdbx_description
1 polymer ?
#
loop_
_entity_poly.entity_id
_entity_poly.type
_entity_poly.pdbx_seq_one_letter_code
_entity_poly.pdbx_strand_id
1 'polypeptide(L)'
;MKRDTIFIEVKINELIKFNEMMIKEWLQELDQLNQGINPYKRPIEEVIRLTKEDISIYQEKKMIATYTAGYPIEDFKEEYINFVNSLLPVWQSNSGYLQMIRALSIGILLDIEEGIFDRLVDLVKKDDPEDYLIDYLIQSRHPKWTIRINYNFPRPYGFTRKIIEEDNSNQALKLLKEYVTKKWYPGHRDTSWYDLHKENIDNYYGYWSFESGALCKLKGLDYKELEGLSYFPYDLVAEK
;
A
#
# COMPACT_ATOMS: atom_id res chain seq x y z
N MET A 1 -12.27 -8.47 -14.18
CA MET A 1 -11.18 -9.02 -15.08
C MET A 1 -10.05 -9.51 -14.20
N LYS A 2 -9.40 -10.63 -14.51
CA LYS A 2 -8.30 -11.16 -13.70
C LYS A 2 -7.06 -10.23 -13.83
N ARG A 3 -6.62 -9.59 -12.73
CA ARG A 3 -5.49 -8.66 -12.71
C ARG A 3 -4.15 -9.35 -12.48
N ASP A 4 -4.16 -10.50 -11.81
CA ASP A 4 -2.95 -11.23 -11.43
C ASP A 4 -2.89 -12.63 -12.09
N THR A 5 -1.71 -12.99 -12.59
CA THR A 5 -1.46 -14.29 -13.25
C THR A 5 -1.16 -15.43 -12.26
N ILE A 6 -0.71 -15.11 -11.05
CA ILE A 6 -0.42 -16.08 -9.97
C ILE A 6 -1.71 -16.53 -9.28
N PHE A 7 -2.75 -15.74 -9.42
CA PHE A 7 -4.01 -15.81 -8.72
C PHE A 7 -4.81 -17.11 -8.96
N ILE A 8 -5.30 -17.71 -7.88
CA ILE A 8 -6.31 -18.78 -7.86
C ILE A 8 -7.58 -18.19 -7.26
N GLU A 9 -8.63 -18.01 -8.08
CA GLU A 9 -9.86 -17.27 -7.73
C GLU A 9 -10.51 -17.74 -6.42
N VAL A 10 -10.63 -19.04 -6.23
CA VAL A 10 -11.22 -19.61 -5.00
C VAL A 10 -10.43 -19.21 -3.77
N LYS A 11 -9.09 -19.25 -3.84
CA LYS A 11 -8.21 -18.97 -2.71
C LYS A 11 -8.24 -17.50 -2.29
N ILE A 12 -8.24 -16.58 -3.24
CA ILE A 12 -8.27 -15.14 -2.90
C ILE A 12 -9.62 -14.74 -2.30
N ASN A 13 -10.73 -15.33 -2.77
CA ASN A 13 -12.05 -15.07 -2.20
C ASN A 13 -12.19 -15.65 -0.79
N GLU A 14 -11.60 -16.82 -0.52
CA GLU A 14 -11.50 -17.40 0.82
C GLU A 14 -10.67 -16.48 1.74
N LEU A 15 -9.55 -15.96 1.23
CA LEU A 15 -8.70 -15.03 1.98
C LEU A 15 -9.40 -13.69 2.28
N ILE A 16 -10.17 -13.13 1.34
CA ILE A 16 -10.97 -11.92 1.59
C ILE A 16 -11.94 -12.16 2.74
N LYS A 17 -12.70 -13.27 2.70
CA LYS A 17 -13.64 -13.65 3.76
C LYS A 17 -12.95 -13.90 5.10
N PHE A 18 -11.79 -14.56 5.08
CA PHE A 18 -10.98 -14.77 6.27
C PHE A 18 -10.52 -13.45 6.90
N ASN A 19 -9.98 -12.53 6.09
CA ASN A 19 -9.56 -11.23 6.59
C ASN A 19 -10.76 -10.43 7.16
N GLU A 20 -11.93 -10.51 6.52
CA GLU A 20 -13.16 -9.87 7.02
C GLU A 20 -13.61 -10.44 8.37
N MET A 21 -13.55 -11.76 8.53
CA MET A 21 -13.82 -12.44 9.79
C MET A 21 -12.85 -11.99 10.90
N MET A 22 -11.54 -11.98 10.61
CA MET A 22 -10.51 -11.55 11.55
C MET A 22 -10.68 -10.08 11.97
N ILE A 23 -10.98 -9.18 11.03
CA ILE A 23 -11.26 -7.77 11.34
C ILE A 23 -12.43 -7.67 12.30
N LYS A 24 -13.51 -8.42 12.06
CA LYS A 24 -14.69 -8.42 12.92
C LYS A 24 -14.37 -8.93 14.34
N GLU A 25 -13.59 -10.00 14.46
CA GLU A 25 -13.17 -10.55 15.76
C GLU A 25 -12.32 -9.55 16.53
N TRP A 26 -11.32 -8.92 15.88
CA TRP A 26 -10.47 -7.91 16.51
C TRP A 26 -11.24 -6.64 16.91
N LEU A 27 -12.25 -6.25 16.14
CA LEU A 27 -13.12 -5.13 16.52
C LEU A 27 -13.96 -5.44 17.76
N GLN A 28 -14.47 -6.68 17.89
CA GLN A 28 -15.17 -7.14 19.09
C GLN A 28 -14.25 -7.17 20.31
N GLU A 29 -13.01 -7.66 20.13
CA GLU A 29 -12.01 -7.65 21.19
C GLU A 29 -11.67 -6.22 21.63
N LEU A 30 -11.45 -5.31 20.65
CA LEU A 30 -11.18 -3.91 20.94
C LEU A 30 -12.30 -3.25 21.74
N ASP A 31 -13.56 -3.58 21.44
CA ASP A 31 -14.71 -3.09 22.22
C ASP A 31 -14.68 -3.58 23.67
N GLN A 32 -14.38 -4.86 23.91
CA GLN A 32 -14.21 -5.44 25.24
C GLN A 32 -13.06 -4.76 26.03
N LEU A 33 -11.91 -4.56 25.37
CA LEU A 33 -10.76 -3.88 25.96
C LEU A 33 -11.10 -2.43 26.35
N ASN A 34 -11.85 -1.71 25.52
CA ASN A 34 -12.32 -0.35 25.82
C ASN A 34 -13.31 -0.31 27.01
N GLN A 35 -14.00 -1.43 27.29
CA GLN A 35 -14.85 -1.61 28.48
C GLN A 35 -14.06 -2.04 29.72
N GLY A 36 -12.72 -2.16 29.62
CA GLY A 36 -11.84 -2.58 30.71
C GLY A 36 -11.72 -4.09 30.88
N ILE A 37 -12.26 -4.89 29.98
CA ILE A 37 -12.17 -6.36 29.99
C ILE A 37 -10.87 -6.76 29.30
N ASN A 38 -9.85 -7.14 30.08
CA ASN A 38 -8.55 -7.57 29.55
C ASN A 38 -8.26 -9.01 29.97
N PRO A 39 -8.36 -9.99 29.06
CA PRO A 39 -8.06 -11.38 29.38
C PRO A 39 -6.56 -11.69 29.40
N TYR A 40 -5.70 -10.74 29.03
CA TYR A 40 -4.26 -10.95 28.89
C TYR A 40 -3.47 -10.48 30.10
N LYS A 41 -2.26 -11.01 30.29
CA LYS A 41 -1.33 -10.62 31.36
C LYS A 41 -0.47 -9.38 30.98
N ARG A 42 -0.93 -8.56 30.04
CA ARG A 42 -0.24 -7.36 29.55
C ARG A 42 -1.04 -6.12 29.95
N PRO A 43 -0.39 -4.95 30.04
CA PRO A 43 -1.11 -3.68 30.21
C PRO A 43 -2.17 -3.49 29.12
N ILE A 44 -3.35 -3.03 29.50
CA ILE A 44 -4.51 -2.94 28.60
C ILE A 44 -4.23 -2.00 27.41
N GLU A 45 -3.47 -0.93 27.63
CA GLU A 45 -3.09 0.04 26.60
C GLU A 45 -2.19 -0.61 25.54
N GLU A 46 -1.30 -1.51 25.96
CA GLU A 46 -0.45 -2.28 25.02
C GLU A 46 -1.29 -3.23 24.19
N VAL A 47 -2.24 -3.93 24.81
CA VAL A 47 -3.14 -4.84 24.10
C VAL A 47 -4.01 -4.07 23.11
N ILE A 48 -4.60 -2.96 23.50
CA ILE A 48 -5.38 -2.08 22.61
C ILE A 48 -4.56 -1.64 21.39
N ARG A 49 -3.30 -1.25 21.59
CA ARG A 49 -2.41 -0.86 20.48
C ARG A 49 -2.16 -2.03 19.53
N LEU A 50 -1.81 -3.20 20.05
CA LEU A 50 -1.57 -4.41 19.24
C LEU A 50 -2.82 -4.84 18.47
N THR A 51 -3.98 -4.85 19.12
CA THR A 51 -5.26 -5.17 18.48
C THR A 51 -5.57 -4.22 17.31
N LYS A 52 -5.30 -2.92 17.47
CA LYS A 52 -5.45 -1.93 16.39
C LYS A 52 -4.45 -2.17 15.25
N GLU A 53 -3.22 -2.56 15.56
CA GLU A 53 -2.20 -2.93 14.57
C GLU A 53 -2.65 -4.15 13.75
N ASP A 54 -3.19 -5.18 14.41
CA ASP A 54 -3.74 -6.37 13.75
C ASP A 54 -4.93 -6.01 12.83
N ILE A 55 -5.86 -5.19 13.28
CA ILE A 55 -6.95 -4.68 12.44
C ILE A 55 -6.40 -4.01 11.18
N SER A 56 -5.38 -3.17 11.30
CA SER A 56 -4.78 -2.47 10.17
C SER A 56 -4.10 -3.43 9.18
N ILE A 57 -3.42 -4.47 9.68
CA ILE A 57 -2.77 -5.50 8.86
C ILE A 57 -3.81 -6.30 8.06
N TYR A 58 -4.87 -6.75 8.71
CA TYR A 58 -5.93 -7.51 8.03
C TYR A 58 -6.71 -6.65 7.04
N GLN A 59 -6.92 -5.36 7.36
CA GLN A 59 -7.57 -4.42 6.45
C GLN A 59 -6.71 -4.14 5.21
N GLU A 60 -5.39 -3.99 5.36
CA GLU A 60 -4.45 -3.87 4.23
C GLU A 60 -4.48 -5.11 3.33
N LYS A 61 -4.42 -6.31 3.92
CA LYS A 61 -4.49 -7.57 3.18
C LYS A 61 -5.82 -7.73 2.43
N LYS A 62 -6.95 -7.40 3.08
CA LYS A 62 -8.28 -7.42 2.46
C LYS A 62 -8.33 -6.48 1.27
N MET A 63 -7.89 -5.24 1.44
CA MET A 63 -7.84 -4.23 0.37
C MET A 63 -7.04 -4.72 -0.85
N ILE A 64 -5.82 -5.21 -0.62
CA ILE A 64 -4.97 -5.70 -1.72
C ILE A 64 -5.59 -6.94 -2.38
N ALA A 65 -6.16 -7.86 -1.60
CA ALA A 65 -6.83 -9.05 -2.11
C ALA A 65 -8.06 -8.69 -2.96
N THR A 66 -8.84 -7.68 -2.56
CA THR A 66 -9.99 -7.16 -3.34
C THR A 66 -9.53 -6.63 -4.70
N TYR A 67 -8.43 -5.88 -4.75
CA TYR A 67 -7.83 -5.45 -6.01
C TYR A 67 -7.37 -6.65 -6.86
N THR A 68 -6.63 -7.57 -6.25
CA THR A 68 -6.10 -8.79 -6.91
C THR A 68 -7.20 -9.66 -7.50
N ALA A 69 -8.32 -9.79 -6.80
CA ALA A 69 -9.50 -10.55 -7.24
C ALA A 69 -10.22 -9.93 -8.44
N GLY A 70 -9.90 -8.69 -8.81
CA GLY A 70 -10.52 -8.00 -9.95
C GLY A 70 -11.89 -7.40 -9.62
N TYR A 71 -12.17 -7.13 -8.36
CA TYR A 71 -13.38 -6.40 -7.95
C TYR A 71 -13.44 -5.01 -8.60
N PRO A 72 -14.62 -4.39 -8.71
CA PRO A 72 -14.76 -3.02 -9.17
C PRO A 72 -13.84 -2.05 -8.41
N ILE A 73 -13.38 -1.00 -9.07
CA ILE A 73 -12.49 -0.01 -8.44
C ILE A 73 -13.21 0.73 -7.30
N GLU A 74 -14.53 0.91 -7.40
CA GLU A 74 -15.31 1.50 -6.30
C GLU A 74 -15.25 0.66 -5.02
N ASP A 75 -15.35 -0.67 -5.13
CA ASP A 75 -15.22 -1.58 -3.98
C ASP A 75 -13.79 -1.51 -3.40
N PHE A 76 -12.78 -1.45 -4.28
CA PHE A 76 -11.39 -1.25 -3.86
C PHE A 76 -11.18 0.09 -3.16
N LYS A 77 -11.82 1.17 -3.63
CA LYS A 77 -11.78 2.49 -3.01
C LYS A 77 -12.39 2.49 -1.62
N GLU A 78 -13.50 1.78 -1.41
CA GLU A 78 -14.10 1.59 -0.09
C GLU A 78 -13.12 0.88 0.86
N GLU A 79 -12.51 -0.21 0.42
CA GLU A 79 -11.51 -0.94 1.21
C GLU A 79 -10.25 -0.09 1.48
N TYR A 80 -9.84 0.77 0.55
CA TYR A 80 -8.75 1.71 0.77
C TYR A 80 -9.09 2.72 1.88
N ILE A 81 -10.30 3.27 1.90
CA ILE A 81 -10.74 4.19 2.95
C ILE A 81 -10.75 3.48 4.31
N ASN A 82 -11.23 2.23 4.36
CA ASN A 82 -11.21 1.41 5.56
C ASN A 82 -9.77 1.14 6.05
N PHE A 83 -8.86 0.83 5.12
CA PHE A 83 -7.44 0.66 5.43
C PHE A 83 -6.83 1.96 5.99
N VAL A 84 -7.02 3.11 5.34
CA VAL A 84 -6.53 4.40 5.85
C VAL A 84 -7.06 4.66 7.26
N ASN A 85 -8.36 4.47 7.52
CA ASN A 85 -8.95 4.68 8.84
C ASN A 85 -8.34 3.78 9.92
N SER A 86 -8.00 2.53 9.57
CA SER A 86 -7.35 1.59 10.50
C SER A 86 -5.87 1.90 10.73
N LEU A 87 -5.20 2.48 9.73
CA LEU A 87 -3.78 2.83 9.77
C LEU A 87 -3.50 4.05 10.67
N LEU A 88 -4.39 5.06 10.63
CA LEU A 88 -4.19 6.34 11.30
C LEU A 88 -3.84 6.25 12.79
N PRO A 89 -4.49 5.40 13.61
CA PRO A 89 -4.21 5.33 15.04
C PRO A 89 -2.93 4.56 15.40
N VAL A 90 -2.29 3.87 14.46
CA VAL A 90 -1.21 2.91 14.76
C VAL A 90 0.07 3.14 13.96
N TRP A 91 0.00 3.90 12.87
CA TRP A 91 1.15 4.06 11.99
C TRP A 91 2.34 4.72 12.68
N GLN A 92 3.52 4.14 12.43
CA GLN A 92 4.84 4.67 12.80
C GLN A 92 5.81 4.42 11.65
N SER A 93 6.69 5.37 11.35
CA SER A 93 7.61 5.30 10.21
C SER A 93 8.62 4.15 10.30
N ASN A 94 9.03 3.77 11.50
CA ASN A 94 10.00 2.71 11.75
C ASN A 94 9.47 1.30 11.45
N SER A 95 8.16 1.10 11.41
CA SER A 95 7.51 -0.21 11.17
C SER A 95 6.51 -0.20 10.00
N GLY A 96 5.95 0.96 9.67
CA GLY A 96 4.86 1.13 8.69
C GLY A 96 5.27 1.74 7.36
N TYR A 97 6.56 1.73 6.99
CA TYR A 97 7.03 2.37 5.76
C TYR A 97 6.28 1.91 4.51
N LEU A 98 6.16 0.60 4.29
CA LEU A 98 5.45 0.04 3.14
C LEU A 98 3.98 0.43 3.11
N GLN A 99 3.34 0.47 4.27
CA GLN A 99 1.94 0.85 4.41
C GLN A 99 1.73 2.32 3.99
N MET A 100 2.63 3.22 4.37
CA MET A 100 2.53 4.64 3.98
C MET A 100 2.78 4.82 2.48
N ILE A 101 3.81 4.17 1.91
CA ILE A 101 4.05 4.21 0.46
C ILE A 101 2.79 3.74 -0.30
N ARG A 102 2.17 2.64 0.13
CA ARG A 102 0.94 2.13 -0.48
C ARG A 102 -0.22 3.11 -0.30
N ALA A 103 -0.44 3.61 0.92
CA ALA A 103 -1.54 4.52 1.22
C ALA A 103 -1.46 5.79 0.37
N LEU A 104 -0.31 6.45 0.30
CA LEU A 104 -0.11 7.65 -0.52
C LEU A 104 -0.27 7.34 -2.02
N SER A 105 0.35 6.24 -2.48
CA SER A 105 0.31 5.85 -3.89
C SER A 105 -1.10 5.52 -4.37
N ILE A 106 -1.85 4.73 -3.60
CA ILE A 106 -3.24 4.39 -3.91
C ILE A 106 -4.13 5.63 -3.83
N GLY A 107 -3.91 6.50 -2.84
CA GLY A 107 -4.63 7.77 -2.74
C GLY A 107 -4.46 8.68 -3.96
N ILE A 108 -3.25 8.70 -4.56
CA ILE A 108 -2.97 9.40 -5.82
C ILE A 108 -3.67 8.70 -7.00
N LEU A 109 -3.60 7.38 -7.06
CA LEU A 109 -4.20 6.61 -8.15
C LEU A 109 -5.72 6.76 -8.20
N LEU A 110 -6.38 6.74 -7.04
CA LEU A 110 -7.83 6.86 -6.89
C LEU A 110 -8.33 8.31 -6.91
N ASP A 111 -7.46 9.31 -7.05
CA ASP A 111 -7.80 10.72 -6.86
C ASP A 111 -8.64 10.95 -5.58
N ILE A 112 -8.20 10.32 -4.48
CA ILE A 112 -8.95 10.34 -3.23
C ILE A 112 -9.17 11.77 -2.73
N GLU A 113 -10.27 12.02 -2.04
CA GLU A 113 -10.62 13.31 -1.47
C GLU A 113 -9.47 13.89 -0.62
N GLU A 114 -9.24 15.21 -0.74
CA GLU A 114 -8.13 15.90 -0.09
C GLU A 114 -8.11 15.66 1.42
N GLY A 115 -9.27 15.71 2.08
CA GLY A 115 -9.35 15.49 3.53
C GLY A 115 -8.92 14.09 3.99
N ILE A 116 -9.01 13.06 3.14
CA ILE A 116 -8.51 11.72 3.45
C ILE A 116 -6.99 11.69 3.25
N PHE A 117 -6.49 12.28 2.15
CA PHE A 117 -5.06 12.35 1.87
C PHE A 117 -4.31 13.17 2.93
N ASP A 118 -4.87 14.30 3.36
CA ASP A 118 -4.31 15.18 4.39
C ASP A 118 -4.08 14.48 5.73
N ARG A 119 -4.96 13.54 6.10
CA ARG A 119 -4.77 12.74 7.32
C ARG A 119 -3.51 11.88 7.26
N LEU A 120 -3.13 11.34 6.09
CA LEU A 120 -1.86 10.64 5.89
C LEU A 120 -0.68 11.62 5.96
N VAL A 121 -0.82 12.79 5.34
CA VAL A 121 0.20 13.84 5.39
C VAL A 121 0.46 14.31 6.82
N ASP A 122 -0.58 14.43 7.64
CA ASP A 122 -0.44 14.82 9.05
C ASP A 122 0.28 13.75 9.89
N LEU A 123 0.09 12.45 9.58
CA LEU A 123 0.90 11.39 10.20
C LEU A 123 2.38 11.54 9.83
N VAL A 124 2.67 11.76 8.53
CA VAL A 124 4.05 11.94 8.07
C VAL A 124 4.69 13.18 8.69
N LYS A 125 3.95 14.30 8.82
CA LYS A 125 4.43 15.49 9.53
C LYS A 125 4.79 15.20 10.98
N LYS A 126 3.96 14.42 11.67
CA LYS A 126 4.14 14.11 13.09
C LYS A 126 5.37 13.24 13.36
N ASP A 127 5.61 12.25 12.52
CA ASP A 127 6.65 11.23 12.71
C ASP A 127 7.94 11.55 11.93
N ASP A 128 7.86 12.40 10.93
CA ASP A 128 8.95 12.98 10.11
C ASP A 128 10.01 11.97 9.62
N PRO A 129 9.64 10.99 8.78
CA PRO A 129 10.53 9.91 8.34
C PRO A 129 11.70 10.35 7.45
N GLU A 130 11.74 11.60 6.96
CA GLU A 130 12.76 12.14 6.06
C GLU A 130 13.04 11.24 4.84
N ASP A 131 12.01 10.90 4.07
CA ASP A 131 12.13 9.97 2.94
C ASP A 131 11.77 10.63 1.60
N TYR A 132 12.66 10.49 0.61
CA TYR A 132 12.51 11.08 -0.72
C TYR A 132 11.22 10.68 -1.44
N LEU A 133 10.88 9.38 -1.41
CA LEU A 133 9.70 8.91 -2.15
C LEU A 133 8.40 9.33 -1.46
N ILE A 134 8.34 9.26 -0.14
CA ILE A 134 7.21 9.77 0.65
C ILE A 134 7.01 11.25 0.36
N ASP A 135 8.08 12.03 0.42
CA ASP A 135 8.04 13.47 0.16
C ASP A 135 7.57 13.80 -1.25
N TYR A 136 8.06 13.07 -2.26
CA TYR A 136 7.63 13.26 -3.64
C TYR A 136 6.13 12.97 -3.84
N LEU A 137 5.64 11.87 -3.26
CA LEU A 137 4.23 11.52 -3.32
C LEU A 137 3.36 12.59 -2.65
N ILE A 138 3.78 13.11 -1.48
CA ILE A 138 3.06 14.18 -0.80
C ILE A 138 3.11 15.48 -1.60
N GLN A 139 4.29 15.85 -2.14
CA GLN A 139 4.45 17.10 -2.90
C GLN A 139 3.52 17.15 -4.12
N SER A 140 3.13 16.02 -4.68
CA SER A 140 2.20 15.97 -5.82
C SER A 140 0.85 16.65 -5.54
N ARG A 141 0.42 16.70 -4.27
CA ARG A 141 -0.80 17.37 -3.82
C ARG A 141 -0.52 18.58 -2.91
N HIS A 142 0.65 18.64 -2.30
CA HIS A 142 1.12 19.73 -1.44
C HIS A 142 2.37 20.40 -2.03
N PRO A 143 2.26 21.28 -3.06
CA PRO A 143 3.41 21.81 -3.81
C PRO A 143 4.48 22.52 -2.97
N LYS A 144 4.14 22.95 -1.75
CA LYS A 144 5.08 23.57 -0.79
C LYS A 144 5.81 22.58 0.09
N TRP A 145 5.52 21.28 -0.04
CA TRP A 145 6.21 20.23 0.73
C TRP A 145 7.66 20.12 0.28
N THR A 146 8.57 20.05 1.24
CA THR A 146 10.02 19.93 0.96
C THR A 146 10.38 18.46 0.69
N ILE A 147 11.01 18.18 -0.46
CA ILE A 147 11.55 16.86 -0.76
C ILE A 147 12.95 16.74 -0.16
N ARG A 148 13.15 15.78 0.75
CA ARG A 148 14.44 15.44 1.32
C ARG A 148 15.17 14.41 0.45
N ILE A 149 16.47 14.24 0.66
CA ILE A 149 17.33 13.46 -0.24
C ILE A 149 17.50 11.98 0.15
N ASN A 150 17.11 11.62 1.36
CA ASN A 150 17.34 10.30 1.93
C ASN A 150 16.28 9.29 1.49
N TYR A 151 16.62 8.00 1.59
CA TYR A 151 15.68 6.89 1.53
C TYR A 151 15.84 6.04 2.77
N ASN A 152 14.76 5.79 3.50
CA ASN A 152 14.78 4.86 4.64
C ASN A 152 14.99 3.43 4.18
N PHE A 153 14.44 3.08 3.02
CA PHE A 153 14.62 1.78 2.37
C PHE A 153 15.11 1.99 0.94
N PRO A 154 16.43 2.19 0.73
CA PRO A 154 16.98 2.44 -0.61
C PRO A 154 16.79 1.27 -1.58
N ARG A 155 16.58 0.06 -1.09
CA ARG A 155 16.22 -1.09 -1.90
C ARG A 155 14.78 -1.51 -1.63
N PRO A 156 13.89 -1.56 -2.66
CA PRO A 156 14.13 -1.19 -4.07
C PRO A 156 13.95 0.31 -4.37
N TYR A 157 13.44 1.11 -3.42
CA TYR A 157 12.87 2.44 -3.64
C TYR A 157 13.85 3.51 -4.11
N GLY A 158 15.14 3.39 -3.81
CA GLY A 158 16.15 4.32 -4.29
C GLY A 158 16.26 4.40 -5.82
N PHE A 159 15.79 3.36 -6.53
CA PHE A 159 15.74 3.40 -8.00
C PHE A 159 14.68 4.39 -8.52
N THR A 160 13.64 4.67 -7.76
CA THR A 160 12.55 5.58 -8.16
C THR A 160 13.05 7.00 -8.42
N ARG A 161 14.14 7.44 -7.75
CA ARG A 161 14.76 8.74 -8.01
C ARG A 161 15.12 8.92 -9.49
N LYS A 162 15.68 7.90 -10.12
CA LYS A 162 16.04 7.97 -11.54
C LYS A 162 14.83 8.17 -12.45
N ILE A 163 13.67 7.62 -12.04
CA ILE A 163 12.42 7.78 -12.78
C ILE A 163 11.88 9.20 -12.55
N ILE A 164 11.90 9.67 -11.31
CA ILE A 164 11.36 10.95 -10.88
C ILE A 164 12.14 12.11 -11.53
N GLU A 165 13.48 12.05 -11.50
CA GLU A 165 14.38 13.09 -11.98
C GLU A 165 14.59 13.06 -13.51
N GLU A 166 14.14 12.02 -14.23
CA GLU A 166 14.26 11.93 -15.67
C GLU A 166 13.21 12.78 -16.39
N ASP A 167 13.63 13.81 -17.13
CA ASP A 167 12.72 14.74 -17.82
C ASP A 167 12.18 14.17 -19.13
N ASN A 168 12.93 13.26 -19.79
CA ASN A 168 12.49 12.65 -21.03
C ASN A 168 11.48 11.52 -20.73
N SER A 169 10.22 11.71 -21.13
CA SER A 169 9.12 10.77 -20.84
C SER A 169 9.38 9.36 -21.36
N ASN A 170 10.01 9.20 -22.56
CA ASN A 170 10.33 7.89 -23.11
C ASN A 170 11.42 7.19 -22.29
N GLN A 171 12.39 7.93 -21.78
CA GLN A 171 13.44 7.38 -20.94
C GLN A 171 12.91 7.07 -19.55
N ALA A 172 12.09 7.94 -18.95
CA ALA A 172 11.41 7.69 -17.69
C ALA A 172 10.53 6.42 -17.75
N LEU A 173 9.82 6.22 -18.86
CA LEU A 173 9.02 5.00 -19.09
C LEU A 173 9.89 3.73 -19.14
N LYS A 174 11.05 3.78 -19.81
CA LYS A 174 12.00 2.65 -19.82
C LYS A 174 12.53 2.33 -18.43
N LEU A 175 12.86 3.36 -17.64
CA LEU A 175 13.30 3.20 -16.26
C LEU A 175 12.17 2.63 -15.38
N LEU A 176 10.92 3.07 -15.58
CA LEU A 176 9.76 2.53 -14.85
C LEU A 176 9.54 1.05 -15.21
N LYS A 177 9.63 0.67 -16.49
CA LYS A 177 9.60 -0.74 -16.90
C LYS A 177 10.70 -1.56 -16.24
N GLU A 178 11.94 -1.04 -16.23
CA GLU A 178 13.05 -1.71 -15.54
C GLU A 178 12.78 -1.87 -14.05
N TYR A 179 12.26 -0.83 -13.40
CA TYR A 179 11.92 -0.86 -11.97
C TYR A 179 10.92 -1.98 -11.67
N VAL A 180 9.79 -1.98 -12.35
CA VAL A 180 8.71 -2.96 -12.12
C VAL A 180 9.17 -4.39 -12.40
N THR A 181 9.88 -4.60 -13.53
CA THR A 181 10.21 -5.97 -13.99
C THR A 181 11.46 -6.55 -13.34
N LYS A 182 12.43 -5.72 -12.93
CA LYS A 182 13.76 -6.20 -12.49
C LYS A 182 14.17 -5.79 -11.09
N LYS A 183 13.58 -4.73 -10.52
CA LYS A 183 14.04 -4.18 -9.23
C LYS A 183 13.01 -4.40 -8.14
N TRP A 184 11.74 -4.16 -8.41
CA TRP A 184 10.71 -4.12 -7.40
C TRP A 184 10.56 -5.44 -6.63
N TYR A 185 10.21 -6.51 -7.30
CA TYR A 185 9.98 -7.79 -6.64
C TYR A 185 11.25 -8.34 -5.96
N PRO A 186 12.41 -8.46 -6.65
CA PRO A 186 13.63 -8.93 -6.00
C PRO A 186 14.13 -8.01 -4.88
N GLY A 187 13.76 -6.73 -4.92
CA GLY A 187 14.09 -5.76 -3.89
C GLY A 187 13.38 -6.00 -2.56
N HIS A 188 12.28 -6.75 -2.55
CA HIS A 188 11.46 -7.06 -1.37
C HIS A 188 11.73 -8.44 -0.76
N ARG A 189 12.82 -9.11 -1.12
CA ARG A 189 13.16 -10.46 -0.66
C ARG A 189 13.30 -10.62 0.88
N ASP A 190 13.36 -9.53 1.61
CA ASP A 190 13.44 -9.45 3.06
C ASP A 190 12.10 -9.12 3.73
N THR A 191 11.02 -9.05 2.95
CA THR A 191 9.65 -8.86 3.48
C THR A 191 8.97 -10.19 3.75
N SER A 192 8.06 -10.21 4.72
CA SER A 192 7.29 -11.41 5.10
C SER A 192 6.33 -11.92 4.02
N TRP A 193 6.01 -11.09 3.02
CA TRP A 193 5.12 -11.48 1.93
C TRP A 193 5.86 -12.00 0.68
N TYR A 194 7.19 -11.88 0.62
CA TYR A 194 7.97 -12.37 -0.52
C TYR A 194 7.84 -13.88 -0.65
N ASP A 195 7.61 -14.35 -1.88
CA ASP A 195 7.43 -15.77 -2.23
C ASP A 195 6.24 -16.49 -1.53
N LEU A 196 5.31 -15.78 -0.87
CA LEU A 196 4.11 -16.39 -0.27
C LEU A 196 3.33 -17.28 -1.24
N HIS A 197 3.30 -16.95 -2.53
CA HIS A 197 2.63 -17.76 -3.55
C HIS A 197 3.26 -19.16 -3.73
N LYS A 198 4.53 -19.34 -3.32
CA LYS A 198 5.24 -20.62 -3.36
C LYS A 198 5.17 -21.36 -2.03
N GLU A 199 5.29 -20.61 -0.92
CA GLU A 199 5.40 -21.15 0.43
C GLU A 199 4.03 -21.39 1.05
N ASN A 200 3.10 -20.49 0.87
CA ASN A 200 1.76 -20.53 1.44
C ASN A 200 0.76 -19.75 0.59
N ILE A 201 0.24 -20.41 -0.45
CA ILE A 201 -0.70 -19.81 -1.40
C ILE A 201 -2.00 -19.35 -0.74
N ASP A 202 -2.40 -19.94 0.37
CA ASP A 202 -3.61 -19.57 1.11
C ASP A 202 -3.49 -18.18 1.76
N ASN A 203 -2.27 -17.69 1.97
CA ASN A 203 -1.98 -16.35 2.47
C ASN A 203 -1.58 -15.36 1.38
N TYR A 204 -1.60 -15.75 0.11
CA TYR A 204 -1.24 -14.88 -0.99
C TYR A 204 -2.37 -13.90 -1.31
N TYR A 205 -2.12 -12.60 -1.15
CA TYR A 205 -3.10 -11.53 -1.38
C TYR A 205 -2.80 -10.64 -2.59
N GLY A 206 -1.68 -10.88 -3.29
CA GLY A 206 -1.28 -10.14 -4.48
C GLY A 206 0.02 -9.34 -4.29
N TYR A 207 0.75 -9.17 -5.39
CA TYR A 207 1.98 -8.37 -5.42
C TYR A 207 1.80 -7.17 -6.34
N TRP A 208 1.73 -5.96 -5.77
CA TRP A 208 1.45 -4.74 -6.52
C TRP A 208 2.39 -3.61 -6.14
N SER A 209 3.06 -3.07 -7.16
CA SER A 209 3.88 -1.85 -7.07
C SER A 209 2.97 -0.63 -7.28
N PHE A 210 2.16 -0.30 -6.29
CA PHE A 210 1.24 0.85 -6.40
C PHE A 210 1.99 2.16 -6.61
N GLU A 211 3.19 2.31 -6.04
CA GLU A 211 4.04 3.47 -6.26
C GLU A 211 4.49 3.60 -7.72
N SER A 212 4.69 2.50 -8.44
CA SER A 212 5.00 2.57 -9.87
C SER A 212 3.83 3.11 -10.69
N GLY A 213 2.61 2.74 -10.32
CA GLY A 213 1.40 3.31 -10.89
C GLY A 213 1.26 4.80 -10.59
N ALA A 214 1.48 5.21 -9.34
CA ALA A 214 1.47 6.61 -8.95
C ALA A 214 2.52 7.43 -9.71
N LEU A 215 3.76 6.93 -9.83
CA LEU A 215 4.80 7.58 -10.63
C LEU A 215 4.43 7.70 -12.11
N CYS A 216 3.83 6.65 -12.70
CA CYS A 216 3.33 6.69 -14.06
C CYS A 216 2.30 7.81 -14.25
N LYS A 217 1.31 7.89 -13.36
CA LYS A 217 0.25 8.91 -13.38
C LYS A 217 0.82 10.33 -13.19
N LEU A 218 1.66 10.54 -12.17
CA LEU A 218 2.23 11.85 -11.84
C LEU A 218 3.13 12.41 -12.93
N LYS A 219 3.87 11.56 -13.63
CA LYS A 219 4.75 11.96 -14.73
C LYS A 219 4.05 11.97 -16.10
N GLY A 220 2.77 11.60 -16.17
CA GLY A 220 2.02 11.55 -17.43
C GLY A 220 2.62 10.59 -18.45
N LEU A 221 3.18 9.44 -17.99
CA LEU A 221 3.79 8.45 -18.87
C LEU A 221 2.72 7.65 -19.64
N ASP A 222 3.07 7.14 -20.82
CA ASP A 222 2.17 6.29 -21.60
C ASP A 222 1.97 4.93 -20.94
N TYR A 223 0.94 4.85 -20.07
CA TYR A 223 0.60 3.63 -19.32
C TYR A 223 0.22 2.45 -20.22
N LYS A 224 -0.22 2.69 -21.47
CA LYS A 224 -0.61 1.63 -22.40
C LYS A 224 0.56 0.69 -22.71
N GLU A 225 1.77 1.22 -22.69
CA GLU A 225 2.97 0.42 -22.87
C GLU A 225 3.34 -0.45 -21.65
N LEU A 226 2.60 -0.32 -20.54
CA LEU A 226 2.77 -1.09 -19.29
C LEU A 226 1.70 -2.17 -19.14
N GLU A 227 0.80 -2.32 -20.11
CA GLU A 227 -0.25 -3.34 -20.10
C GLU A 227 0.34 -4.74 -20.00
N GLY A 228 -0.22 -5.56 -19.12
CA GLY A 228 0.20 -6.94 -18.90
C GLY A 228 1.53 -7.12 -18.15
N LEU A 229 2.19 -6.04 -17.71
CA LEU A 229 3.36 -6.17 -16.86
C LEU A 229 2.94 -6.67 -15.46
N SER A 230 3.59 -7.74 -14.99
CA SER A 230 3.44 -8.22 -13.62
C SER A 230 3.74 -7.09 -12.62
N TYR A 231 3.01 -7.08 -11.52
CA TYR A 231 3.14 -6.11 -10.42
C TYR A 231 2.70 -4.67 -10.72
N PHE A 232 2.45 -4.30 -11.98
CA PHE A 232 1.99 -2.96 -12.33
C PHE A 232 0.46 -2.85 -12.17
N PRO A 233 -0.06 -1.86 -11.41
CA PRO A 233 -1.49 -1.71 -11.16
C PRO A 233 -2.18 -0.99 -12.34
N TYR A 234 -2.21 -1.65 -13.51
CA TYR A 234 -2.65 -1.07 -14.79
C TYR A 234 -4.03 -0.42 -14.73
N ASP A 235 -5.01 -1.13 -14.17
CA ASP A 235 -6.40 -0.67 -14.13
C ASP A 235 -6.54 0.66 -13.35
N LEU A 236 -5.79 0.83 -12.25
CA LEU A 236 -5.82 2.07 -11.47
C LEU A 236 -5.20 3.26 -12.19
N VAL A 237 -4.29 3.02 -13.14
CA VAL A 237 -3.68 4.10 -13.94
C VAL A 237 -4.52 4.40 -15.17
N ALA A 238 -5.21 3.40 -15.73
CA ALA A 238 -6.05 3.54 -16.91
C ALA A 238 -7.41 4.18 -16.61
N GLU A 239 -7.87 4.12 -15.36
CA GLU A 239 -9.13 4.71 -14.94
C GLU A 239 -9.05 6.23 -14.93
N LYS A 240 -10.12 6.87 -15.49
CA LYS A 240 -10.20 8.35 -15.61
C LYS A 240 -11.29 8.88 -14.69
#